data_06af9f691d3456f26865e46cf4ee917d
#
_entry.id   06af9f691d3456f26865e46cf4ee917d
#
_cell.length_a   1.000
_cell.length_b   1.000
_cell.length_c   1.000
_cell.angle_alpha   90.00
_cell.angle_beta   90.00
_cell.angle_gamma   90.00
#
_symmetry.space_group_name_H-M   'P 1'
#
loop_
_entity.id
_entity.type
_entity.pdbx_description
1 polymer ?
#
loop_
_entity_poly.entity_id
_entity_poly.type
_entity_poly.pdbx_seq_one_letter_code
_entity_poly.pdbx_strand_id
1 'polypeptide(L)'
;MAKVTGLSGNEIYCLSLKNYTAGELVVGNSVNSMGFLGGMAAGFKGMAGGEITQVTQAIEEGRIKAFDRMIAEAKQHGATGVTGVTSELRDFAGNTEFLFVGSCVEGKGPDNSNAGNLFSSAGDAQELYCHMDAGYQPIQHVFGNISYNMGIGGGIMGGLKAMARGEIKEYSDVFNATRHKAVDRMVAQAKSCNANAVVGVRTKIMLWHGTHEMLMTGTAVRNRALPVEADSVPVTSDLTGEELWAMTALGYAPVKLLISASIYSLGVVGGLKSAFKSFTKGEINDLTTLIHDAREVAIGRLKSEADALGADEVIGAKTYIAELGGHLVEFLAIGTAVKKNGGVTVKTPALPVQAIIQDKDTWIEGAFGFSLDRDE
;
A
#
# COMPACT_ATOMS: atom_id res chain seq x y z
N MET A 1 -11.34 26.21 -23.07
CA MET A 1 -10.67 26.67 -21.84
C MET A 1 -9.41 25.85 -21.63
N ALA A 2 -8.36 26.43 -21.04
CA ALA A 2 -7.20 25.66 -20.66
C ALA A 2 -7.60 24.67 -19.54
N LYS A 3 -7.07 23.43 -19.61
CA LYS A 3 -7.26 22.44 -18.57
C LYS A 3 -6.08 22.46 -17.62
N VAL A 4 -6.34 22.22 -16.33
CA VAL A 4 -5.31 22.06 -15.30
C VAL A 4 -5.28 20.57 -14.92
N THR A 5 -4.17 19.90 -15.16
CA THR A 5 -4.02 18.48 -14.89
C THR A 5 -2.79 18.21 -14.04
N GLY A 6 -2.82 17.18 -13.22
CA GLY A 6 -1.64 16.68 -12.50
C GLY A 6 -0.73 15.78 -13.33
N LEU A 7 -1.09 15.49 -14.58
CA LEU A 7 -0.35 14.59 -15.45
C LEU A 7 0.88 15.26 -16.06
N SER A 8 2.00 14.55 -16.04
CA SER A 8 3.20 14.94 -16.76
C SER A 8 3.05 14.77 -18.28
N GLY A 9 3.97 15.38 -19.05
CA GLY A 9 3.97 15.24 -20.51
C GLY A 9 4.10 13.79 -20.98
N ASN A 10 4.88 12.97 -20.26
CA ASN A 10 5.05 11.55 -20.58
C ASN A 10 3.77 10.74 -20.29
N GLU A 11 3.07 11.05 -19.21
CA GLU A 11 1.78 10.43 -18.90
C GLU A 11 0.72 10.77 -19.95
N ILE A 12 0.67 12.04 -20.41
CA ILE A 12 -0.23 12.47 -21.50
C ILE A 12 0.09 11.71 -22.78
N TYR A 13 1.37 11.52 -23.11
CA TYR A 13 1.79 10.71 -24.24
C TYR A 13 1.32 9.26 -24.11
N CYS A 14 1.52 8.62 -22.96
CA CYS A 14 1.07 7.25 -22.70
C CYS A 14 -0.46 7.10 -22.85
N LEU A 15 -1.24 8.08 -22.36
CA LEU A 15 -2.69 8.13 -22.54
C LEU A 15 -3.08 8.20 -24.02
N SER A 16 -2.38 9.03 -24.80
CA SER A 16 -2.68 9.20 -26.22
C SER A 16 -2.52 7.89 -27.02
N LEU A 17 -1.57 7.05 -26.63
CA LEU A 17 -1.36 5.72 -27.23
C LEU A 17 -2.52 4.73 -26.95
N LYS A 18 -3.35 5.04 -25.94
CA LYS A 18 -4.56 4.26 -25.60
C LYS A 18 -5.85 4.98 -25.99
N ASN A 19 -5.77 6.05 -26.82
CA ASN A 19 -6.87 6.88 -27.26
C ASN A 19 -7.61 7.62 -26.12
N TYR A 20 -6.85 8.00 -25.10
CA TYR A 20 -7.29 8.89 -24.04
C TYR A 20 -6.61 10.24 -24.14
N THR A 21 -7.27 11.27 -23.60
CA THR A 21 -6.72 12.61 -23.44
C THR A 21 -6.77 13.02 -21.97
N ALA A 22 -5.86 13.93 -21.59
CA ALA A 22 -5.84 14.49 -20.25
C ALA A 22 -7.08 15.35 -19.98
N GLY A 23 -7.68 15.18 -18.83
CA GLY A 23 -8.74 16.01 -18.29
C GLY A 23 -8.25 16.84 -17.09
N GLU A 24 -9.21 17.37 -16.32
CA GLU A 24 -8.93 18.21 -15.15
C GLU A 24 -8.38 17.43 -13.98
N LEU A 25 -7.61 18.13 -13.12
CA LEU A 25 -7.28 17.69 -11.77
C LEU A 25 -8.56 17.68 -10.93
N VAL A 26 -8.78 16.61 -10.17
CA VAL A 26 -9.95 16.46 -9.30
C VAL A 26 -9.56 16.14 -7.87
N VAL A 27 -10.33 16.68 -6.95
CA VAL A 27 -10.06 16.62 -5.50
C VAL A 27 -11.31 16.25 -4.75
N GLY A 28 -11.20 15.35 -3.80
CA GLY A 28 -12.26 15.07 -2.83
C GLY A 28 -11.70 15.08 -1.42
N ASN A 29 -12.33 15.78 -0.53
CA ASN A 29 -11.91 15.82 0.87
C ASN A 29 -13.07 15.57 1.83
N SER A 30 -12.73 15.10 3.04
CA SER A 30 -13.65 14.96 4.16
C SER A 30 -12.91 15.36 5.43
N VAL A 31 -13.46 16.28 6.21
CA VAL A 31 -12.85 16.74 7.46
C VAL A 31 -13.69 16.27 8.63
N ASN A 32 -13.06 15.56 9.55
CA ASN A 32 -13.70 15.06 10.78
C ASN A 32 -13.06 15.70 12.01
N SER A 33 -13.86 16.00 13.05
CA SER A 33 -13.31 16.61 14.26
C SER A 33 -12.41 15.64 15.02
N MET A 34 -11.27 16.15 15.51
CA MET A 34 -10.29 15.39 16.30
C MET A 34 -10.89 14.80 17.58
N GLY A 35 -11.88 15.45 18.20
CA GLY A 35 -12.50 14.96 19.43
C GLY A 35 -13.09 13.56 19.31
N PHE A 36 -13.56 13.19 18.13
CA PHE A 36 -14.11 11.89 17.85
C PHE A 36 -13.02 10.80 17.74
N LEU A 37 -11.98 11.04 16.95
CA LEU A 37 -10.93 10.06 16.68
C LEU A 37 -9.87 10.02 17.79
N GLY A 38 -9.46 11.18 18.31
CA GLY A 38 -8.44 11.27 19.39
C GLY A 38 -8.95 10.74 20.73
N GLY A 39 -10.23 10.96 21.05
CA GLY A 39 -10.86 10.38 22.24
C GLY A 39 -10.95 8.86 22.18
N MET A 40 -11.23 8.31 21.01
CA MET A 40 -11.23 6.87 20.78
C MET A 40 -9.83 6.27 20.92
N ALA A 41 -8.82 6.83 20.25
CA ALA A 41 -7.44 6.36 20.31
C ALA A 41 -6.86 6.42 21.75
N ALA A 42 -7.18 7.45 22.52
CA ALA A 42 -6.75 7.60 23.91
C ALA A 42 -7.34 6.52 24.84
N GLY A 43 -8.59 6.08 24.61
CA GLY A 43 -9.25 5.03 25.40
C GLY A 43 -8.62 3.65 25.23
N PHE A 44 -7.87 3.42 24.15
CA PHE A 44 -7.29 2.10 23.84
C PHE A 44 -5.80 1.94 24.21
N LYS A 45 -5.18 2.95 24.83
CA LYS A 45 -3.76 2.90 25.25
C LYS A 45 -3.40 1.76 26.21
N GLY A 46 -4.37 1.09 26.81
CA GLY A 46 -4.18 -0.01 27.77
C GLY A 46 -4.53 -1.40 27.24
N MET A 47 -4.96 -1.54 25.97
CA MET A 47 -5.37 -2.83 25.41
C MET A 47 -4.17 -3.65 24.94
N ALA A 48 -4.28 -4.97 25.05
CA ALA A 48 -3.38 -5.89 24.39
C ALA A 48 -3.34 -5.60 22.89
N GLY A 49 -2.16 -5.64 22.25
CA GLY A 49 -1.95 -5.27 20.85
C GLY A 49 -2.97 -5.87 19.87
N GLY A 50 -3.12 -5.25 18.73
CA GLY A 50 -4.03 -5.66 17.68
C GLY A 50 -4.85 -4.52 17.10
N GLU A 51 -5.86 -4.86 16.30
CA GLU A 51 -6.70 -3.89 15.62
C GLU A 51 -7.59 -3.07 16.57
N ILE A 52 -7.67 -1.76 16.31
CA ILE A 52 -8.63 -0.85 16.94
C ILE A 52 -9.78 -0.64 15.96
N THR A 53 -10.75 -1.54 15.99
CA THR A 53 -11.82 -1.62 14.98
C THR A 53 -12.58 -0.30 14.79
N GLN A 54 -12.91 0.41 15.89
CA GLN A 54 -13.65 1.67 15.81
C GLN A 54 -12.85 2.76 15.09
N VAL A 55 -11.54 2.85 15.36
CA VAL A 55 -10.65 3.81 14.67
C VAL A 55 -10.52 3.44 13.20
N THR A 56 -10.32 2.15 12.92
CA THR A 56 -10.26 1.63 11.55
C THR A 56 -11.50 2.01 10.75
N GLN A 57 -12.69 1.76 11.29
CA GLN A 57 -13.96 2.08 10.63
C GLN A 57 -14.15 3.58 10.41
N ALA A 58 -13.83 4.40 11.41
CA ALA A 58 -13.97 5.85 11.29
C ALA A 58 -13.03 6.44 10.21
N ILE A 59 -11.80 5.91 10.09
CA ILE A 59 -10.85 6.29 9.04
C ILE A 59 -11.36 5.81 7.68
N GLU A 60 -11.86 4.59 7.58
CA GLU A 60 -12.43 4.03 6.35
C GLU A 60 -13.61 4.88 5.84
N GLU A 61 -14.56 5.22 6.72
CA GLU A 61 -15.70 6.09 6.36
C GLU A 61 -15.27 7.47 5.88
N GLY A 62 -14.25 8.09 6.53
CA GLY A 62 -13.70 9.36 6.10
C GLY A 62 -13.08 9.29 4.70
N ARG A 63 -12.34 8.23 4.42
CA ARG A 63 -11.74 7.96 3.10
C ARG A 63 -12.80 7.71 2.03
N ILE A 64 -13.83 6.91 2.31
CA ILE A 64 -14.92 6.65 1.37
C ILE A 64 -15.62 7.98 0.99
N LYS A 65 -15.96 8.82 1.96
CA LYS A 65 -16.60 10.12 1.69
C LYS A 65 -15.73 11.03 0.82
N ALA A 66 -14.42 11.07 1.08
CA ALA A 66 -13.50 11.87 0.28
C ALA A 66 -13.37 11.32 -1.15
N PHE A 67 -13.24 10.00 -1.29
CA PHE A 67 -13.19 9.33 -2.60
C PHE A 67 -14.45 9.57 -3.42
N ASP A 68 -15.63 9.41 -2.81
CA ASP A 68 -16.92 9.64 -3.50
C ASP A 68 -17.06 11.08 -4.01
N ARG A 69 -16.57 12.07 -3.25
CA ARG A 69 -16.56 13.48 -3.68
C ARG A 69 -15.63 13.70 -4.87
N MET A 70 -14.43 13.13 -4.88
CA MET A 70 -13.53 13.19 -6.02
C MET A 70 -14.17 12.56 -7.26
N ILE A 71 -14.82 11.40 -7.13
CA ILE A 71 -15.51 10.74 -8.25
C ILE A 71 -16.71 11.57 -8.72
N ALA A 72 -17.43 12.23 -7.81
CA ALA A 72 -18.53 13.12 -8.19
C ALA A 72 -18.05 14.33 -8.99
N GLU A 73 -16.92 14.92 -8.60
CA GLU A 73 -16.29 16.01 -9.34
C GLU A 73 -15.82 15.55 -10.73
N ALA A 74 -15.17 14.39 -10.82
CA ALA A 74 -14.76 13.83 -12.11
C ALA A 74 -15.95 13.58 -13.07
N LYS A 75 -17.08 13.14 -12.53
CA LYS A 75 -18.32 12.98 -13.31
C LYS A 75 -18.86 14.34 -13.83
N GLN A 76 -18.75 15.42 -13.04
CA GLN A 76 -19.16 16.76 -13.48
C GLN A 76 -18.30 17.27 -14.62
N HIS A 77 -17.02 16.89 -14.68
CA HIS A 77 -16.13 17.17 -15.80
C HIS A 77 -16.35 16.25 -17.03
N GLY A 78 -17.27 15.29 -16.94
CA GLY A 78 -17.52 14.34 -18.04
C GLY A 78 -16.40 13.34 -18.28
N ALA A 79 -15.59 13.08 -17.24
CA ALA A 79 -14.46 12.15 -17.34
C ALA A 79 -14.91 10.71 -17.61
N THR A 80 -14.12 9.97 -18.36
CA THR A 80 -14.25 8.52 -18.54
C THR A 80 -13.57 7.77 -17.42
N GLY A 81 -12.54 8.35 -16.81
CA GLY A 81 -11.81 7.77 -15.69
C GLY A 81 -10.99 8.80 -14.93
N VAL A 82 -10.37 8.36 -13.84
CA VAL A 82 -9.39 9.10 -13.04
C VAL A 82 -8.16 8.24 -12.85
N THR A 83 -6.98 8.78 -13.10
CA THR A 83 -5.68 8.11 -12.91
C THR A 83 -4.81 8.85 -11.90
N GLY A 84 -3.80 8.16 -11.37
CA GLY A 84 -2.92 8.73 -10.34
C GLY A 84 -3.65 9.04 -9.03
N VAL A 85 -4.66 8.24 -8.68
CA VAL A 85 -5.44 8.46 -7.46
C VAL A 85 -4.57 8.23 -6.23
N THR A 86 -4.39 9.27 -5.44
CA THR A 86 -3.68 9.23 -4.16
C THR A 86 -4.62 9.48 -3.01
N SER A 87 -4.32 8.89 -1.84
CA SER A 87 -5.08 9.10 -0.60
C SER A 87 -4.15 9.56 0.50
N GLU A 88 -4.51 10.66 1.14
CA GLU A 88 -3.77 11.22 2.26
C GLU A 88 -4.66 11.39 3.50
N LEU A 89 -4.01 11.31 4.65
CA LEU A 89 -4.56 11.58 5.97
C LEU A 89 -3.70 12.69 6.58
N ARG A 90 -4.32 13.82 6.92
CA ARG A 90 -3.62 15.00 7.42
C ARG A 90 -4.30 15.56 8.67
N ASP A 91 -3.51 16.13 9.55
CA ASP A 91 -4.04 16.98 10.62
C ASP A 91 -4.15 18.40 10.10
N PHE A 92 -5.35 18.96 10.18
CA PHE A 92 -5.63 20.31 9.74
C PHE A 92 -6.47 21.07 10.77
N ALA A 93 -5.92 22.15 11.30
CA ALA A 93 -6.58 23.04 12.27
C ALA A 93 -7.23 22.28 13.45
N GLY A 94 -6.54 21.25 14.00
CA GLY A 94 -7.05 20.42 15.08
C GLY A 94 -8.13 19.42 14.66
N ASN A 95 -8.28 19.17 13.37
CA ASN A 95 -9.19 18.17 12.79
C ASN A 95 -8.41 17.22 11.89
N THR A 96 -9.01 16.09 11.55
CA THR A 96 -8.46 15.13 10.59
C THR A 96 -9.08 15.35 9.22
N GLU A 97 -8.25 15.63 8.23
CA GLU A 97 -8.64 15.69 6.83
C GLU A 97 -8.29 14.39 6.11
N PHE A 98 -9.24 13.85 5.39
CA PHE A 98 -9.09 12.78 4.39
C PHE A 98 -9.12 13.42 3.02
N LEU A 99 -8.06 13.24 2.25
CA LEU A 99 -7.89 13.86 0.95
C LEU A 99 -7.69 12.78 -0.12
N PHE A 100 -8.41 12.90 -1.23
CA PHE A 100 -8.15 12.18 -2.46
C PHE A 100 -7.87 13.15 -3.59
N VAL A 101 -6.86 12.88 -4.39
CA VAL A 101 -6.49 13.67 -5.57
C VAL A 101 -6.27 12.72 -6.73
N GLY A 102 -6.65 13.13 -7.93
CA GLY A 102 -6.40 12.38 -9.16
C GLY A 102 -6.58 13.27 -10.38
N SER A 103 -6.22 12.76 -11.54
CA SER A 103 -6.40 13.48 -12.81
C SER A 103 -7.41 12.75 -13.68
N CYS A 104 -8.38 13.50 -14.19
CA CYS A 104 -9.36 12.98 -15.14
C CYS A 104 -8.70 12.53 -16.44
N VAL A 105 -9.24 11.49 -17.02
CA VAL A 105 -8.96 11.06 -18.39
C VAL A 105 -10.26 11.03 -19.17
N GLU A 106 -10.20 11.45 -20.43
CA GLU A 106 -11.33 11.52 -21.35
C GLU A 106 -11.05 10.62 -22.56
N GLY A 107 -12.06 9.95 -23.07
CA GLY A 107 -11.91 9.06 -24.23
C GLY A 107 -12.94 7.94 -24.22
N LYS A 108 -12.73 6.91 -25.05
CA LYS A 108 -13.56 5.71 -24.98
C LYS A 108 -13.12 4.87 -23.81
N GLY A 109 -14.03 4.57 -22.87
CA GLY A 109 -13.77 3.70 -21.74
C GLY A 109 -13.26 2.31 -22.16
N PRO A 110 -12.63 1.57 -21.23
CA PRO A 110 -12.22 0.20 -21.50
C PRO A 110 -13.43 -0.64 -21.92
N ASP A 111 -13.22 -1.62 -22.81
CA ASP A 111 -14.28 -2.46 -23.42
C ASP A 111 -15.22 -3.17 -22.41
N ASN A 112 -14.88 -3.18 -21.14
CA ASN A 112 -15.65 -3.76 -20.04
C ASN A 112 -16.33 -2.73 -19.13
N SER A 113 -16.29 -1.46 -19.45
CA SER A 113 -17.03 -0.48 -18.70
C SER A 113 -18.52 -0.82 -18.81
N ASN A 114 -19.14 -1.20 -17.69
CA ASN A 114 -20.58 -1.08 -17.56
C ASN A 114 -20.91 0.35 -18.03
N ALA A 115 -21.64 0.47 -19.15
CA ALA A 115 -21.90 1.73 -19.80
C ALA A 115 -22.36 2.76 -18.77
N GLY A 116 -21.53 3.77 -18.50
CA GLY A 116 -21.82 4.82 -17.52
C GLY A 116 -20.99 4.82 -16.23
N ASN A 117 -20.15 3.82 -15.94
CA ASN A 117 -19.29 3.85 -14.76
C ASN A 117 -17.88 4.35 -15.12
N LEU A 118 -17.49 5.44 -14.45
CA LEU A 118 -16.16 6.01 -14.51
C LEU A 118 -15.18 5.04 -13.83
N PHE A 119 -14.06 4.68 -14.50
CA PHE A 119 -13.00 3.91 -13.86
C PHE A 119 -12.10 4.81 -13.00
N SER A 120 -11.38 4.23 -12.06
CA SER A 120 -10.32 4.93 -11.31
C SER A 120 -9.11 4.03 -11.07
N SER A 121 -7.91 4.61 -11.09
CA SER A 121 -6.63 3.90 -10.98
C SER A 121 -5.72 4.54 -9.94
N ALA A 122 -5.14 3.72 -9.05
CA ALA A 122 -4.07 4.13 -8.15
C ALA A 122 -2.76 4.42 -8.91
N GLY A 123 -2.53 3.71 -10.02
CA GLY A 123 -1.39 3.95 -10.89
C GLY A 123 -1.52 5.27 -11.63
N ASP A 124 -0.39 5.92 -11.89
CA ASP A 124 -0.31 7.05 -12.79
C ASP A 124 -0.65 6.64 -14.24
N ALA A 125 -0.59 7.57 -15.17
CA ALA A 125 -1.00 7.26 -16.54
C ALA A 125 0.04 6.40 -17.31
N GLN A 126 1.29 6.32 -16.86
CA GLN A 126 2.27 5.36 -17.39
C GLN A 126 1.95 3.95 -16.93
N GLU A 127 1.73 3.77 -15.62
CA GLU A 127 1.30 2.49 -15.04
C GLU A 127 -0.04 2.03 -15.65
N LEU A 128 -0.99 2.96 -15.82
CA LEU A 128 -2.28 2.69 -16.46
C LEU A 128 -2.11 2.16 -17.90
N TYR A 129 -1.19 2.77 -18.67
CA TYR A 129 -0.84 2.27 -19.99
C TYR A 129 -0.33 0.83 -19.91
N CYS A 130 0.62 0.56 -19.02
CA CYS A 130 1.22 -0.75 -18.86
C CYS A 130 0.17 -1.81 -18.48
N HIS A 131 -0.71 -1.49 -17.54
CA HIS A 131 -1.81 -2.37 -17.13
C HIS A 131 -2.72 -2.72 -18.30
N MET A 132 -3.21 -1.71 -19.05
CA MET A 132 -4.09 -1.93 -20.20
C MET A 132 -3.39 -2.70 -21.33
N ASP A 133 -2.09 -2.46 -21.52
CA ASP A 133 -1.31 -3.16 -22.54
C ASP A 133 -1.09 -4.64 -22.19
N ALA A 134 -0.88 -4.93 -20.92
CA ALA A 134 -0.78 -6.29 -20.39
C ALA A 134 -2.15 -6.98 -20.17
N GLY A 135 -3.25 -6.37 -20.63
CA GLY A 135 -4.59 -6.96 -20.59
C GLY A 135 -5.37 -6.71 -19.28
N TYR A 136 -4.81 -5.96 -18.32
CA TYR A 136 -5.47 -5.62 -17.05
C TYR A 136 -6.30 -4.34 -17.23
N GLN A 137 -7.62 -4.51 -17.41
CA GLN A 137 -8.54 -3.39 -17.63
C GLN A 137 -8.93 -2.75 -16.29
N PRO A 138 -8.73 -1.43 -16.08
CA PRO A 138 -9.03 -0.77 -14.84
C PRO A 138 -10.53 -0.70 -14.58
N ILE A 139 -10.92 -0.88 -13.32
CA ILE A 139 -12.31 -0.76 -12.86
C ILE A 139 -12.37 0.33 -11.80
N GLN A 140 -11.66 0.16 -10.68
CA GLN A 140 -11.76 1.08 -9.56
C GLN A 140 -10.48 1.12 -8.73
N HIS A 141 -10.12 2.31 -8.25
CA HIS A 141 -9.21 2.45 -7.12
C HIS A 141 -9.81 1.78 -5.89
N VAL A 142 -9.05 0.92 -5.26
CA VAL A 142 -9.47 0.19 -4.06
C VAL A 142 -8.45 0.38 -2.95
N PHE A 143 -8.91 0.32 -1.70
CA PHE A 143 -8.04 0.41 -0.55
C PHE A 143 -8.51 -0.49 0.59
N GLY A 144 -7.59 -0.84 1.46
CA GLY A 144 -7.86 -1.47 2.75
C GLY A 144 -7.00 -0.82 3.80
N ASN A 145 -7.59 -0.40 4.90
CA ASN A 145 -6.87 0.18 6.02
C ASN A 145 -7.06 -0.62 7.30
N ILE A 146 -6.12 -0.48 8.19
CA ILE A 146 -6.22 -1.02 9.54
C ILE A 146 -5.47 -0.10 10.51
N SER A 147 -6.14 0.29 11.59
CA SER A 147 -5.51 0.96 12.72
C SER A 147 -5.25 -0.05 13.82
N TYR A 148 -4.04 -0.06 14.32
CA TYR A 148 -3.62 -1.03 15.33
C TYR A 148 -2.74 -0.39 16.40
N ASN A 149 -2.81 -0.96 17.59
CA ASN A 149 -1.93 -0.61 18.70
C ASN A 149 -0.94 -1.75 18.94
N MET A 150 0.26 -1.40 19.27
CA MET A 150 1.34 -2.35 19.53
C MET A 150 1.28 -3.01 20.92
N GLY A 151 0.33 -2.62 21.76
CA GLY A 151 0.15 -3.21 23.10
C GLY A 151 1.28 -2.95 24.09
N ILE A 152 2.09 -1.92 23.84
CA ILE A 152 3.30 -1.61 24.62
C ILE A 152 2.97 -1.10 26.03
N GLY A 153 1.69 -0.92 26.36
CA GLY A 153 1.27 -0.12 27.54
C GLY A 153 0.91 -0.86 28.80
N GLY A 154 0.76 -2.17 28.87
CA GLY A 154 0.18 -2.57 30.14
C GLY A 154 0.35 -3.97 30.68
N GLY A 155 0.43 -5.00 29.93
CA GLY A 155 0.40 -6.35 30.52
C GLY A 155 1.45 -7.30 29.97
N ILE A 156 1.75 -7.14 28.71
CA ILE A 156 2.62 -8.05 27.97
C ILE A 156 4.10 -7.63 28.11
N MET A 157 4.37 -6.32 28.26
CA MET A 157 5.72 -5.81 28.55
C MET A 157 6.31 -6.32 29.88
N GLY A 158 5.49 -6.64 30.88
CA GLY A 158 5.94 -7.24 32.10
C GLY A 158 6.54 -8.64 31.91
N GLY A 159 5.98 -9.43 30.99
CA GLY A 159 6.48 -10.74 30.58
C GLY A 159 7.68 -10.66 29.64
N LEU A 160 7.70 -9.67 28.73
CA LEU A 160 8.79 -9.46 27.77
C LEU A 160 10.10 -9.00 28.42
N LYS A 161 10.06 -8.34 29.57
CA LYS A 161 11.27 -7.98 30.34
C LYS A 161 12.13 -9.18 30.73
N ALA A 162 11.54 -10.37 30.73
CA ALA A 162 12.22 -11.62 31.04
C ALA A 162 12.55 -12.47 29.83
N MET A 163 12.19 -12.04 28.60
CA MET A 163 12.41 -12.84 27.39
C MET A 163 13.85 -12.74 26.88
N ALA A 164 14.37 -13.88 26.52
CA ALA A 164 15.65 -13.98 25.83
C ALA A 164 15.59 -13.25 24.48
N ARG A 165 16.75 -12.82 23.98
CA ARG A 165 16.94 -12.29 22.63
C ARG A 165 16.43 -13.27 21.59
N GLY A 166 15.68 -12.78 20.59
CA GLY A 166 15.20 -13.60 19.49
C GLY A 166 13.79 -13.23 19.01
N GLU A 167 13.24 -14.05 18.13
CA GLU A 167 11.87 -13.86 17.61
C GLU A 167 10.83 -14.09 18.70
N ILE A 168 9.83 -13.22 18.74
CA ILE A 168 8.63 -13.36 19.56
C ILE A 168 7.50 -13.80 18.65
N LYS A 169 7.34 -15.12 18.52
CA LYS A 169 6.44 -15.73 17.55
C LYS A 169 4.99 -15.25 17.71
N GLU A 170 4.49 -15.14 18.95
CA GLU A 170 3.12 -14.69 19.24
C GLU A 170 2.86 -13.29 18.70
N TYR A 171 3.84 -12.39 18.77
CA TYR A 171 3.74 -11.05 18.18
C TYR A 171 3.82 -11.09 16.68
N SER A 172 4.75 -11.87 16.12
CA SER A 172 4.84 -12.09 14.67
C SER A 172 3.50 -12.57 14.10
N ASP A 173 2.82 -13.51 14.78
CA ASP A 173 1.54 -14.06 14.36
C ASP A 173 0.41 -12.99 14.42
N VAL A 174 0.34 -12.20 15.49
CA VAL A 174 -0.64 -11.11 15.65
C VAL A 174 -0.41 -10.03 14.59
N PHE A 175 0.84 -9.65 14.32
CA PHE A 175 1.16 -8.63 13.31
C PHE A 175 0.83 -9.12 11.90
N ASN A 176 1.19 -10.37 11.56
CA ASN A 176 0.83 -10.98 10.29
C ASN A 176 -0.69 -11.01 10.10
N ALA A 177 -1.45 -11.52 11.08
CA ALA A 177 -2.91 -11.56 11.02
C ALA A 177 -3.52 -10.15 10.86
N THR A 178 -2.96 -9.15 11.55
CA THR A 178 -3.41 -7.77 11.45
C THR A 178 -3.18 -7.21 10.06
N ARG A 179 -2.01 -7.43 9.46
CA ARG A 179 -1.68 -6.93 8.12
C ARG A 179 -2.51 -7.58 7.03
N HIS A 180 -2.78 -8.88 7.13
CA HIS A 180 -3.65 -9.57 6.18
C HIS A 180 -5.08 -9.03 6.15
N LYS A 181 -5.61 -8.50 7.26
CA LYS A 181 -6.92 -7.84 7.26
C LYS A 181 -7.00 -6.62 6.35
N ALA A 182 -5.91 -5.84 6.20
CA ALA A 182 -5.90 -4.73 5.25
C ALA A 182 -5.96 -5.23 3.79
N VAL A 183 -5.24 -6.31 3.47
CA VAL A 183 -5.35 -6.99 2.15
C VAL A 183 -6.78 -7.48 1.93
N ASP A 184 -7.36 -8.17 2.91
CA ASP A 184 -8.71 -8.74 2.80
C ASP A 184 -9.78 -7.67 2.54
N ARG A 185 -9.68 -6.50 3.19
CA ARG A 185 -10.57 -5.36 2.96
C ARG A 185 -10.44 -4.81 1.54
N MET A 186 -9.20 -4.64 1.07
CA MET A 186 -8.94 -4.20 -0.30
C MET A 186 -9.48 -5.21 -1.33
N VAL A 187 -9.26 -6.50 -1.10
CA VAL A 187 -9.80 -7.59 -1.94
C VAL A 187 -11.33 -7.62 -1.90
N ALA A 188 -11.94 -7.37 -0.75
CA ALA A 188 -13.40 -7.30 -0.64
C ALA A 188 -13.99 -6.15 -1.48
N GLN A 189 -13.35 -4.98 -1.50
CA GLN A 189 -13.74 -3.89 -2.40
C GLN A 189 -13.58 -4.29 -3.88
N ALA A 190 -12.48 -4.96 -4.24
CA ALA A 190 -12.27 -5.44 -5.61
C ALA A 190 -13.35 -6.45 -6.05
N LYS A 191 -13.73 -7.36 -5.15
CA LYS A 191 -14.84 -8.30 -5.42
C LYS A 191 -16.17 -7.58 -5.65
N SER A 192 -16.46 -6.55 -4.87
CA SER A 192 -17.73 -5.79 -5.00
C SER A 192 -17.89 -5.10 -6.34
N CYS A 193 -16.79 -4.80 -7.04
CA CYS A 193 -16.79 -4.22 -8.40
C CYS A 193 -16.52 -5.24 -9.51
N ASN A 194 -16.62 -6.56 -9.23
CA ASN A 194 -16.38 -7.65 -10.17
C ASN A 194 -14.96 -7.69 -10.78
N ALA A 195 -13.98 -7.24 -10.05
CA ALA A 195 -12.58 -7.38 -10.42
C ALA A 195 -12.10 -8.82 -10.15
N ASN A 196 -11.10 -9.28 -10.91
CA ASN A 196 -10.40 -10.53 -10.66
C ASN A 196 -8.91 -10.35 -10.34
N ALA A 197 -8.47 -9.10 -10.27
CA ALA A 197 -7.14 -8.78 -9.75
C ALA A 197 -7.11 -7.40 -9.09
N VAL A 198 -6.14 -7.19 -8.19
CA VAL A 198 -5.71 -5.88 -7.69
C VAL A 198 -4.23 -5.74 -8.00
N VAL A 199 -3.88 -4.76 -8.80
CA VAL A 199 -2.51 -4.52 -9.28
C VAL A 199 -1.97 -3.19 -8.80
N GLY A 200 -0.63 -3.03 -8.81
CA GLY A 200 0.03 -1.83 -8.33
C GLY A 200 -0.25 -1.56 -6.85
N VAL A 201 -0.29 -2.59 -6.03
CA VAL A 201 -0.59 -2.42 -4.60
C VAL A 201 0.55 -1.68 -3.93
N ARG A 202 0.22 -0.58 -3.26
CA ARG A 202 1.14 0.22 -2.45
C ARG A 202 0.75 0.12 -0.99
N THR A 203 1.74 -0.05 -0.13
CA THR A 203 1.56 -0.15 1.32
C THR A 203 2.19 1.07 1.99
N LYS A 204 1.40 1.76 2.81
CA LYS A 204 1.87 2.88 3.63
C LYS A 204 1.56 2.57 5.09
N ILE A 205 2.56 2.71 5.95
CA ILE A 205 2.41 2.58 7.41
C ILE A 205 2.77 3.93 8.00
N MET A 206 1.89 4.47 8.82
CA MET A 206 2.10 5.76 9.45
C MET A 206 1.71 5.70 10.93
N LEU A 207 2.41 6.49 11.74
CA LEU A 207 2.02 6.75 13.13
C LEU A 207 1.01 7.91 13.12
N TRP A 208 -0.17 7.68 13.69
CA TRP A 208 -1.22 8.68 13.78
C TRP A 208 -1.87 8.65 15.16
N HIS A 209 -1.78 9.78 15.90
CA HIS A 209 -2.31 9.94 17.27
C HIS A 209 -1.96 8.80 18.24
N GLY A 210 -0.74 8.26 18.11
CA GLY A 210 -0.24 7.18 18.97
C GLY A 210 -0.74 5.78 18.63
N THR A 211 -1.43 5.64 17.50
CA THR A 211 -1.77 4.36 16.85
C THR A 211 -1.02 4.25 15.51
N HIS A 212 -0.80 3.03 15.06
CA HIS A 212 -0.28 2.81 13.70
C HIS A 212 -1.45 2.58 12.76
N GLU A 213 -1.43 3.26 11.62
CA GLU A 213 -2.31 2.96 10.49
C GLU A 213 -1.50 2.30 9.40
N MET A 214 -1.98 1.16 8.89
CA MET A 214 -1.54 0.57 7.64
C MET A 214 -2.62 0.80 6.60
N LEU A 215 -2.27 1.46 5.53
CA LEU A 215 -3.09 1.68 4.36
C LEU A 215 -2.49 0.91 3.18
N MET A 216 -3.31 0.11 2.53
CA MET A 216 -3.00 -0.51 1.25
C MET A 216 -3.92 0.05 0.18
N THR A 217 -3.37 0.47 -0.94
CA THR A 217 -4.11 0.99 -2.09
C THR A 217 -3.70 0.23 -3.34
N GLY A 218 -4.59 0.13 -4.30
CA GLY A 218 -4.30 -0.50 -5.59
C GLY A 218 -5.40 -0.25 -6.60
N THR A 219 -5.24 -0.79 -7.78
CA THR A 219 -6.25 -0.73 -8.84
C THR A 219 -6.92 -2.08 -8.99
N ALA A 220 -8.22 -2.14 -8.72
CA ALA A 220 -9.06 -3.28 -9.08
C ALA A 220 -9.20 -3.33 -10.59
N VAL A 221 -8.86 -4.47 -11.17
CA VAL A 221 -8.80 -4.67 -12.63
C VAL A 221 -9.46 -5.99 -13.03
N ARG A 222 -9.78 -6.11 -14.31
CA ARG A 222 -10.19 -7.39 -14.89
C ARG A 222 -9.24 -7.80 -16.01
N ASN A 223 -8.74 -9.03 -15.93
CA ASN A 223 -7.97 -9.66 -16.99
C ASN A 223 -8.57 -11.04 -17.30
N ARG A 224 -9.05 -11.22 -18.53
CA ARG A 224 -9.72 -12.47 -18.99
C ARG A 224 -8.77 -13.66 -19.12
N ALA A 225 -7.47 -13.41 -19.17
CA ALA A 225 -6.45 -14.45 -19.26
C ALA A 225 -6.06 -15.06 -17.91
N LEU A 226 -6.53 -14.48 -16.80
CA LEU A 226 -6.32 -15.04 -15.46
C LEU A 226 -7.20 -16.29 -15.27
N PRO A 227 -6.78 -17.24 -14.40
CA PRO A 227 -7.56 -18.42 -14.07
C PRO A 227 -8.96 -18.07 -13.52
N VAL A 228 -9.93 -18.97 -13.73
CA VAL A 228 -11.32 -18.76 -13.28
C VAL A 228 -11.43 -18.61 -11.75
N GLU A 229 -10.51 -19.22 -11.00
CA GLU A 229 -10.40 -19.09 -9.56
C GLU A 229 -10.21 -17.64 -9.11
N ALA A 230 -9.57 -16.80 -9.95
CA ALA A 230 -9.40 -15.37 -9.71
C ALA A 230 -10.73 -14.59 -9.67
N ASP A 231 -11.80 -15.09 -10.27
CA ASP A 231 -13.13 -14.49 -10.17
C ASP A 231 -13.71 -14.65 -8.73
N SER A 232 -13.31 -15.68 -8.01
CA SER A 232 -13.72 -15.92 -6.63
C SER A 232 -12.78 -15.28 -5.63
N VAL A 233 -11.46 -15.35 -5.90
CA VAL A 233 -10.39 -14.78 -5.08
C VAL A 233 -9.48 -13.96 -5.99
N PRO A 234 -9.72 -12.64 -6.11
CA PRO A 234 -8.89 -11.77 -6.92
C PRO A 234 -7.41 -11.91 -6.59
N VAL A 235 -6.57 -12.07 -7.60
CA VAL A 235 -5.12 -12.06 -7.44
C VAL A 235 -4.67 -10.67 -7.01
N THR A 236 -3.56 -10.60 -6.28
CA THR A 236 -3.02 -9.32 -5.78
C THR A 236 -1.54 -9.20 -6.13
N SER A 237 -1.08 -7.99 -6.46
CA SER A 237 0.31 -7.74 -6.86
C SER A 237 0.76 -6.33 -6.48
N ASP A 238 1.97 -6.21 -5.92
CA ASP A 238 2.66 -4.94 -5.67
C ASP A 238 3.67 -4.56 -6.78
N LEU A 239 3.69 -5.32 -7.86
CA LEU A 239 4.50 -4.98 -9.03
C LEU A 239 4.05 -3.63 -9.60
N THR A 240 5.01 -2.78 -9.98
CA THR A 240 4.71 -1.57 -10.74
C THR A 240 4.06 -1.93 -12.08
N GLY A 241 3.46 -0.96 -12.76
CA GLY A 241 2.87 -1.20 -14.08
C GLY A 241 3.88 -1.79 -15.05
N GLU A 242 5.11 -1.28 -15.06
CA GLU A 242 6.21 -1.71 -15.92
C GLU A 242 6.69 -3.13 -15.58
N GLU A 243 6.83 -3.43 -14.28
CA GLU A 243 7.21 -4.77 -13.83
C GLU A 243 6.13 -5.80 -14.21
N LEU A 244 4.86 -5.47 -13.99
CA LEU A 244 3.73 -6.34 -14.36
C LEU A 244 3.69 -6.56 -15.89
N TRP A 245 3.91 -5.50 -16.68
CA TRP A 245 4.01 -5.60 -18.13
C TRP A 245 5.17 -6.50 -18.55
N ALA A 246 6.36 -6.30 -17.98
CA ALA A 246 7.54 -7.09 -18.30
C ALA A 246 7.33 -8.58 -17.95
N MET A 247 6.73 -8.88 -16.79
CA MET A 247 6.41 -10.24 -16.40
C MET A 247 5.36 -10.87 -17.31
N THR A 248 4.35 -10.11 -17.71
CA THR A 248 3.35 -10.56 -18.68
C THR A 248 3.99 -10.86 -20.03
N ALA A 249 4.93 -10.02 -20.50
CA ALA A 249 5.69 -10.25 -21.73
C ALA A 249 6.54 -11.55 -21.67
N LEU A 250 7.02 -11.91 -20.48
CA LEU A 250 7.72 -13.18 -20.22
C LEU A 250 6.75 -14.36 -20.01
N GLY A 251 5.44 -14.16 -20.07
CA GLY A 251 4.41 -15.18 -19.87
C GLY A 251 4.16 -15.54 -18.41
N TYR A 252 4.41 -14.64 -17.47
CA TYR A 252 4.08 -14.79 -16.06
C TYR A 252 2.86 -13.96 -15.69
N ALA A 253 2.02 -14.52 -14.83
CA ALA A 253 0.92 -13.81 -14.18
C ALA A 253 1.13 -13.76 -12.67
N PRO A 254 0.69 -12.69 -11.98
CA PRO A 254 0.69 -12.66 -10.54
C PRO A 254 -0.30 -13.69 -9.98
N VAL A 255 0.03 -14.26 -8.83
CA VAL A 255 -0.83 -15.18 -8.07
C VAL A 255 -1.32 -14.47 -6.80
N LYS A 256 -0.39 -13.94 -6.01
CA LYS A 256 -0.72 -13.30 -4.73
C LYS A 256 0.39 -12.37 -4.28
N LEU A 257 -0.01 -11.24 -3.70
CA LEU A 257 0.85 -10.40 -2.88
C LEU A 257 1.13 -11.13 -1.55
N LEU A 258 2.39 -11.36 -1.26
CA LEU A 258 2.86 -11.99 -0.04
C LEU A 258 3.33 -10.92 0.94
N ILE A 259 2.96 -11.06 2.21
CA ILE A 259 3.37 -10.18 3.30
C ILE A 259 3.75 -11.03 4.49
N SER A 260 4.95 -10.85 5.00
CA SER A 260 5.40 -11.54 6.19
C SER A 260 6.11 -10.58 7.13
N ALA A 261 5.72 -10.59 8.40
CA ALA A 261 6.39 -9.86 9.46
C ALA A 261 7.02 -10.84 10.46
N SER A 262 8.18 -10.47 10.98
CA SER A 262 8.81 -11.11 12.13
C SER A 262 9.15 -10.07 13.19
N ILE A 263 8.80 -10.33 14.43
CA ILE A 263 9.05 -9.43 15.56
C ILE A 263 10.14 -10.02 16.43
N TYR A 264 11.19 -9.22 16.63
CA TYR A 264 12.35 -9.63 17.42
C TYR A 264 12.53 -8.76 18.64
N SER A 265 12.90 -9.39 19.76
CA SER A 265 13.39 -8.70 20.94
C SER A 265 14.90 -8.53 20.87
N LEU A 266 15.37 -7.31 21.10
CA LEU A 266 16.81 -7.01 21.23
C LEU A 266 17.37 -7.50 22.58
N GLY A 267 16.50 -8.03 23.48
CA GLY A 267 16.84 -8.49 24.81
C GLY A 267 16.94 -7.35 25.84
N VAL A 268 16.63 -7.70 27.10
CA VAL A 268 16.71 -6.76 28.26
C VAL A 268 17.96 -7.03 29.11
N VAL A 269 19.03 -7.41 28.48
CA VAL A 269 20.28 -7.48 29.25
C VAL A 269 20.69 -6.05 29.56
N GLY A 270 20.74 -5.72 30.86
CA GLY A 270 21.07 -4.37 31.36
C GLY A 270 22.42 -3.80 30.93
N GLY A 271 23.09 -4.50 30.03
CA GLY A 271 24.30 -4.10 29.34
C GLY A 271 24.12 -3.49 27.96
N LEU A 272 22.97 -3.66 27.26
CA LEU A 272 22.88 -3.20 25.87
C LEU A 272 22.87 -1.67 25.76
N LYS A 273 22.15 -0.96 26.65
CA LYS A 273 22.28 0.51 26.73
C LYS A 273 23.70 0.98 27.10
N SER A 274 24.40 0.24 27.95
CA SER A 274 25.80 0.52 28.28
C SER A 274 26.75 0.05 27.17
N ALA A 275 26.45 -1.05 26.49
CA ALA A 275 27.20 -1.51 25.33
C ALA A 275 27.06 -0.54 24.14
N PHE A 276 25.86 -0.06 23.83
CA PHE A 276 25.66 0.97 22.78
C PHE A 276 26.34 2.30 23.11
N LYS A 277 26.52 2.65 24.40
CA LYS A 277 27.26 3.86 24.82
C LYS A 277 28.76 3.67 24.91
N SER A 278 29.26 2.44 25.01
CA SER A 278 30.69 2.17 25.21
C SER A 278 31.43 1.78 23.91
N PHE A 279 30.72 1.53 22.80
CA PHE A 279 31.38 1.24 21.53
C PHE A 279 31.79 2.52 20.79
N THR A 280 33.02 2.87 20.91
CA THR A 280 33.72 3.81 20.02
C THR A 280 33.92 3.12 18.66
N LYS A 281 33.10 3.51 17.66
CA LYS A 281 33.26 3.21 16.22
C LYS A 281 33.59 1.73 15.88
N GLY A 282 32.61 1.01 15.32
CA GLY A 282 32.78 -0.35 14.79
C GLY A 282 31.47 -1.09 14.57
N GLU A 283 31.54 -2.24 13.94
CA GLU A 283 30.39 -3.13 13.73
C GLU A 283 29.93 -3.75 15.06
N ILE A 284 28.60 -3.79 15.25
CA ILE A 284 27.96 -4.49 16.37
C ILE A 284 27.51 -5.86 15.86
N ASN A 285 28.43 -6.82 15.85
CA ASN A 285 28.22 -8.16 15.28
C ASN A 285 26.93 -8.81 15.75
N ASP A 286 26.61 -8.67 17.03
CA ASP A 286 25.39 -9.24 17.61
C ASP A 286 24.11 -8.65 17.02
N LEU A 287 24.09 -7.36 16.71
CA LEU A 287 22.94 -6.71 16.07
C LEU A 287 22.88 -7.06 14.58
N THR A 288 24.02 -7.09 13.92
CA THR A 288 24.14 -7.52 12.52
C THR A 288 23.58 -8.94 12.35
N THR A 289 23.96 -9.88 13.20
CA THR A 289 23.45 -11.27 13.16
C THR A 289 21.95 -11.31 13.41
N LEU A 290 21.44 -10.59 14.41
CA LEU A 290 20.01 -10.55 14.71
C LEU A 290 19.19 -9.98 13.53
N ILE A 291 19.66 -8.91 12.91
CA ILE A 291 19.03 -8.30 11.74
C ILE A 291 19.03 -9.30 10.56
N HIS A 292 20.13 -9.99 10.35
CA HIS A 292 20.24 -11.01 9.30
C HIS A 292 19.23 -12.14 9.55
N ASP A 293 19.24 -12.75 10.73
CA ASP A 293 18.36 -13.86 11.08
C ASP A 293 16.89 -13.48 10.95
N ALA A 294 16.52 -12.28 11.38
CA ALA A 294 15.15 -11.79 11.29
C ALA A 294 14.69 -11.60 9.83
N ARG A 295 15.57 -11.11 8.96
CA ARG A 295 15.30 -11.02 7.51
C ARG A 295 15.12 -12.39 6.89
N GLU A 296 16.00 -13.34 7.20
CA GLU A 296 15.93 -14.70 6.69
C GLU A 296 14.64 -15.40 7.10
N VAL A 297 14.16 -15.18 8.34
CA VAL A 297 12.87 -15.72 8.79
C VAL A 297 11.71 -15.11 8.00
N ALA A 298 11.69 -13.79 7.79
CA ALA A 298 10.63 -13.12 7.03
C ALA A 298 10.62 -13.57 5.57
N ILE A 299 11.80 -13.64 4.91
CA ILE A 299 11.95 -14.13 3.54
C ILE A 299 11.59 -15.61 3.42
N GLY A 300 12.01 -16.43 4.38
CA GLY A 300 11.68 -17.85 4.42
C GLY A 300 10.18 -18.13 4.50
N ARG A 301 9.44 -17.28 5.22
CA ARG A 301 7.97 -17.34 5.26
C ARG A 301 7.34 -16.98 3.92
N LEU A 302 7.82 -15.92 3.24
CA LEU A 302 7.36 -15.58 1.88
C LEU A 302 7.57 -16.77 0.93
N LYS A 303 8.75 -17.37 0.96
CA LYS A 303 9.08 -18.54 0.13
C LYS A 303 8.15 -19.71 0.43
N SER A 304 7.94 -20.03 1.70
CA SER A 304 7.06 -21.14 2.10
C SER A 304 5.61 -20.91 1.66
N GLU A 305 5.12 -19.68 1.71
CA GLU A 305 3.78 -19.32 1.24
C GLU A 305 3.71 -19.42 -0.29
N ALA A 306 4.71 -18.95 -1.02
CA ALA A 306 4.81 -19.07 -2.48
C ALA A 306 4.81 -20.54 -2.92
N ASP A 307 5.60 -21.39 -2.27
CA ASP A 307 5.65 -22.84 -2.52
C ASP A 307 4.27 -23.49 -2.29
N ALA A 308 3.56 -23.10 -1.21
CA ALA A 308 2.21 -23.60 -0.92
C ALA A 308 1.16 -23.17 -1.98
N LEU A 309 1.37 -22.04 -2.64
CA LEU A 309 0.53 -21.55 -3.75
C LEU A 309 0.91 -22.18 -5.10
N GLY A 310 1.99 -22.95 -5.16
CA GLY A 310 2.55 -23.50 -6.39
C GLY A 310 3.03 -22.40 -7.34
N ALA A 311 3.54 -21.30 -6.79
CA ALA A 311 4.17 -20.22 -7.56
C ALA A 311 5.55 -20.66 -8.06
N ASP A 312 5.99 -20.10 -9.17
CA ASP A 312 7.31 -20.39 -9.71
C ASP A 312 8.39 -19.50 -9.08
N GLU A 313 8.02 -18.22 -8.79
CA GLU A 313 8.96 -17.21 -8.25
C GLU A 313 8.24 -16.22 -7.34
N VAL A 314 9.00 -15.52 -6.48
CA VAL A 314 8.58 -14.32 -5.76
C VAL A 314 9.40 -13.15 -6.30
N ILE A 315 8.72 -12.16 -6.84
CA ILE A 315 9.33 -11.02 -7.55
C ILE A 315 9.06 -9.73 -6.76
N GLY A 316 9.95 -8.74 -6.95
CA GLY A 316 9.83 -7.44 -6.32
C GLY A 316 9.95 -7.49 -4.79
N ALA A 317 10.65 -8.49 -4.25
CA ALA A 317 10.78 -8.66 -2.81
C ALA A 317 11.49 -7.46 -2.16
N LYS A 318 10.83 -6.84 -1.19
CA LYS A 318 11.30 -5.68 -0.41
C LYS A 318 11.28 -6.04 1.07
N THR A 319 12.26 -5.54 1.81
CA THR A 319 12.32 -5.72 3.27
C THR A 319 12.39 -4.37 3.96
N TYR A 320 11.63 -4.22 5.04
CA TYR A 320 11.56 -3.01 5.85
C TYR A 320 11.87 -3.36 7.29
N ILE A 321 12.47 -2.41 8.01
CA ILE A 321 12.78 -2.53 9.43
C ILE A 321 12.12 -1.35 10.14
N ALA A 322 11.39 -1.63 11.22
CA ALA A 322 10.76 -0.62 12.05
C ALA A 322 11.02 -0.90 13.54
N GLU A 323 11.40 0.13 14.28
CA GLU A 323 11.42 0.06 15.73
C GLU A 323 10.00 0.19 16.27
N LEU A 324 9.59 -0.80 17.07
CA LEU A 324 8.27 -0.82 17.70
C LEU A 324 8.27 -0.19 19.11
N GLY A 325 9.44 0.26 19.59
CA GLY A 325 9.64 0.68 20.97
C GLY A 325 9.86 -0.51 21.92
N GLY A 326 10.29 -0.24 23.17
CA GLY A 326 10.49 -1.29 24.19
C GLY A 326 11.52 -2.36 23.82
N HIS A 327 12.49 -2.07 23.00
CA HIS A 327 13.50 -3.00 22.46
C HIS A 327 12.94 -4.05 21.48
N LEU A 328 11.80 -3.78 20.87
CA LEU A 328 11.23 -4.60 19.81
C LEU A 328 11.52 -4.00 18.44
N VAL A 329 11.85 -4.87 17.48
CA VAL A 329 12.08 -4.51 16.09
C VAL A 329 11.21 -5.40 15.21
N GLU A 330 10.53 -4.80 14.27
CA GLU A 330 9.80 -5.49 13.22
C GLU A 330 10.64 -5.58 11.97
N PHE A 331 10.63 -6.76 11.35
CA PHE A 331 11.09 -7.01 9.98
C PHE A 331 9.88 -7.38 9.14
N LEU A 332 9.60 -6.59 8.13
CA LEU A 332 8.52 -6.81 7.20
C LEU A 332 9.11 -7.15 5.84
N ALA A 333 8.68 -8.25 5.25
CA ALA A 333 8.99 -8.64 3.88
C ALA A 333 7.69 -8.63 3.05
N ILE A 334 7.76 -8.07 1.84
CA ILE A 334 6.65 -7.98 0.89
C ILE A 334 7.17 -8.37 -0.48
N GLY A 335 6.38 -9.09 -1.28
CA GLY A 335 6.69 -9.43 -2.66
C GLY A 335 5.51 -10.09 -3.36
N THR A 336 5.56 -10.20 -4.67
CA THR A 336 4.51 -10.84 -5.47
C THR A 336 4.92 -12.24 -5.91
N ALA A 337 4.13 -13.23 -5.53
CA ALA A 337 4.22 -14.59 -6.09
C ALA A 337 3.70 -14.58 -7.52
N VAL A 338 4.47 -15.13 -8.46
CA VAL A 338 4.13 -15.22 -9.88
C VAL A 338 4.21 -16.66 -10.39
N LYS A 339 3.44 -16.94 -11.44
CA LYS A 339 3.41 -18.25 -12.08
C LYS A 339 3.32 -18.11 -13.60
N LYS A 340 3.96 -19.05 -14.32
CA LYS A 340 3.80 -19.17 -15.77
C LYS A 340 2.34 -19.37 -16.15
N ASN A 341 1.88 -18.53 -17.07
CA ASN A 341 0.53 -18.59 -17.63
C ASN A 341 0.59 -18.29 -19.12
N GLY A 342 0.47 -19.30 -19.95
CA GLY A 342 0.52 -19.15 -21.41
C GLY A 342 -0.63 -18.36 -22.04
N GLY A 343 -1.64 -17.98 -21.23
CA GLY A 343 -2.77 -17.16 -21.69
C GLY A 343 -2.52 -15.66 -21.61
N VAL A 344 -1.53 -15.21 -20.80
CA VAL A 344 -1.21 -13.79 -20.66
C VAL A 344 -0.25 -13.33 -21.76
N THR A 345 -0.47 -12.13 -22.27
CA THR A 345 0.35 -11.53 -23.32
C THR A 345 0.22 -10.03 -23.31
N VAL A 346 1.24 -9.32 -23.79
CA VAL A 346 1.22 -7.88 -24.00
C VAL A 346 0.76 -7.55 -25.42
N LYS A 347 0.14 -6.39 -25.61
CA LYS A 347 -0.37 -5.96 -26.91
C LYS A 347 0.68 -5.30 -27.79
N THR A 348 1.71 -4.70 -27.19
CA THR A 348 2.79 -4.01 -27.90
C THR A 348 4.12 -4.73 -27.64
N PRO A 349 5.07 -4.70 -28.61
CA PRO A 349 6.35 -5.40 -28.47
C PRO A 349 7.33 -4.71 -27.52
N ALA A 350 7.09 -3.44 -27.18
CA ALA A 350 7.92 -2.64 -26.31
C ALA A 350 7.10 -1.55 -25.62
N LEU A 351 7.51 -1.17 -24.42
CA LEU A 351 6.94 0.00 -23.75
C LEU A 351 7.41 1.30 -24.43
N PRO A 352 6.58 2.35 -24.43
CA PRO A 352 7.06 3.69 -24.71
C PRO A 352 8.10 4.09 -23.68
N VAL A 353 8.90 5.11 -23.99
CA VAL A 353 9.88 5.64 -23.03
C VAL A 353 9.13 6.05 -21.76
N GLN A 354 9.57 5.48 -20.64
CA GLN A 354 9.04 5.76 -19.32
C GLN A 354 9.98 6.76 -18.62
N ALA A 355 9.41 7.73 -17.90
CA ALA A 355 10.18 8.70 -17.13
C ALA A 355 9.62 8.80 -15.71
N ILE A 356 10.49 8.74 -14.72
CA ILE A 356 10.14 9.10 -13.34
C ILE A 356 10.44 10.58 -13.18
N ILE A 357 9.38 11.37 -12.95
CA ILE A 357 9.50 12.80 -12.67
C ILE A 357 9.35 12.98 -11.17
N GLN A 358 10.43 13.40 -10.51
CA GLN A 358 10.41 13.79 -9.11
C GLN A 358 10.45 15.32 -9.05
N ASP A 359 9.35 15.91 -8.59
CA ASP A 359 9.34 17.34 -8.26
C ASP A 359 10.05 17.52 -6.92
N LYS A 360 11.26 18.05 -6.99
CA LYS A 360 12.12 18.32 -5.80
C LYS A 360 12.27 19.81 -5.51
N ASP A 361 11.67 20.66 -6.33
CA ASP A 361 12.06 22.06 -6.38
C ASP A 361 11.10 22.98 -5.63
N THR A 362 9.92 22.49 -5.22
CA THR A 362 8.96 23.28 -4.46
C THR A 362 9.01 22.94 -2.98
N TRP A 363 9.54 23.85 -2.18
CA TRP A 363 9.55 23.75 -0.73
C TRP A 363 8.58 24.78 -0.14
N ILE A 364 7.70 24.33 0.75
CA ILE A 364 6.87 25.19 1.57
C ILE A 364 7.22 24.93 3.04
N GLU A 365 8.04 25.81 3.62
CA GLU A 365 8.21 25.84 5.08
C GLU A 365 6.97 26.54 5.69
N GLY A 366 6.06 25.73 6.22
CA GLY A 366 4.91 26.25 6.98
C GLY A 366 5.35 26.79 8.33
N ALA A 367 4.91 27.99 8.68
CA ALA A 367 5.10 28.60 10.01
C ALA A 367 4.42 27.79 11.15
N PHE A 368 3.81 26.65 10.86
CA PHE A 368 3.04 25.82 11.77
C PHE A 368 3.60 24.40 11.99
N GLY A 369 4.92 24.23 11.87
CA GLY A 369 5.56 22.99 12.31
C GLY A 369 5.23 21.74 11.50
N PHE A 370 4.84 21.87 10.24
CA PHE A 370 4.78 20.75 9.33
C PHE A 370 6.20 20.44 8.85
N SER A 371 6.84 19.51 9.52
CA SER A 371 8.01 18.83 8.98
C SER A 371 7.51 17.95 7.84
N LEU A 372 7.70 18.39 6.61
CA LEU A 372 7.78 17.45 5.51
C LEU A 372 9.06 16.67 5.76
N ASP A 373 8.94 15.39 6.03
CA ASP A 373 10.06 14.52 6.37
C ASP A 373 11.20 14.76 5.38
N ARG A 374 12.32 15.25 5.91
CA ARG A 374 13.60 15.15 5.24
C ARG A 374 14.02 13.69 5.36
N ASP A 375 13.81 12.93 4.32
CA ASP A 375 14.60 11.72 4.12
C ASP A 375 16.05 12.17 3.88
N GLU A 376 16.87 12.14 4.95
CA GLU A 376 18.32 12.07 4.88
C GLU A 376 18.76 10.61 4.84
#